data_6f99aeb8411ee2e598c1a4fcab95c803
#
_entry.id   6f99aeb8411ee2e598c1a4fcab95c803
#
_cell.length_a   1.000
_cell.length_b   1.000
_cell.length_c   1.000
_cell.angle_alpha   90.00
_cell.angle_beta   90.00
_cell.angle_gamma   90.00
#
_symmetry.space_group_name_H-M   'P 1'
#
loop_
_entity.id
_entity.type
_entity.pdbx_description
1 polymer ?
#
loop_
_entity_poly.entity_id
_entity_poly.type
_entity_poly.pdbx_seq_one_letter_code
_entity_poly.pdbx_strand_id
1 'polypeptide(L)'
;MKTLKNIEKTELNRQFAIPAFSGGSGIFYIDDMIYIISDKSNVLSAFDANKGQIIRKISLQMDGSLEENIMKKYKPDFEAFVPWDGRYYIFGSGSAKHRFDLVIIDEHFRFVERSSIKNLYQAMMEMSGIGSLDFNIEGVILTDESALFFNRGNGPNRKNGIISVKNWLTGEPEVTAFKNIVLPAIDGQEASFSDAILHNGHICFLANAEDTRSVYDDGKVAGSAIGLMQLDTLEVLDYHIIERDVKYEGITMYKQLKEPDRTVFLLCDDNDFEHETLISQLTVFWGK
;
A
#
# COMPACT_ATOMS: atom_id res chain seq x y z
N MET A 1 -9.83 -12.62 -20.53
CA MET A 1 -8.62 -12.05 -19.89
C MET A 1 -7.45 -13.01 -20.14
N LYS A 2 -6.26 -12.54 -20.52
CA LYS A 2 -5.06 -13.39 -20.52
C LYS A 2 -4.62 -13.60 -19.09
N THR A 3 -4.41 -14.84 -18.70
CA THR A 3 -3.84 -15.18 -17.40
C THR A 3 -2.37 -14.77 -17.39
N LEU A 4 -1.98 -13.92 -16.45
CA LEU A 4 -0.57 -13.61 -16.20
C LEU A 4 0.09 -14.87 -15.62
N LYS A 5 1.28 -15.23 -16.12
CA LYS A 5 1.96 -16.45 -15.69
C LYS A 5 3.17 -16.15 -14.80
N ASN A 6 4.00 -15.22 -15.23
CA ASN A 6 5.22 -14.83 -14.55
C ASN A 6 5.67 -13.45 -15.02
N ILE A 7 6.60 -12.87 -14.31
CA ILE A 7 7.30 -11.64 -14.68
C ILE A 7 8.56 -12.04 -15.48
N GLU A 8 8.63 -11.71 -16.77
CA GLU A 8 9.83 -11.96 -17.59
C GLU A 8 10.95 -10.96 -17.27
N LYS A 9 10.58 -9.70 -17.09
CA LYS A 9 11.51 -8.58 -16.91
C LYS A 9 10.82 -7.41 -16.24
N THR A 10 11.60 -6.63 -15.53
CA THR A 10 11.20 -5.31 -15.02
C THR A 10 12.15 -4.23 -15.53
N GLU A 11 11.61 -3.03 -15.78
CA GLU A 11 12.39 -1.84 -16.11
C GLU A 11 11.91 -0.69 -15.23
N LEU A 12 12.82 -0.11 -14.44
CA LEU A 12 12.54 0.97 -13.54
C LEU A 12 13.14 2.28 -14.06
N ASN A 13 12.33 3.34 -14.07
CA ASN A 13 12.75 4.68 -14.46
C ASN A 13 12.24 5.70 -13.44
N ARG A 14 13.13 6.44 -12.79
CA ARG A 14 12.73 7.58 -11.94
C ARG A 14 12.08 8.65 -12.81
N GLN A 15 10.89 9.11 -12.41
CA GLN A 15 10.13 10.09 -13.19
C GLN A 15 10.31 11.50 -12.64
N PHE A 16 9.96 11.71 -11.38
CA PHE A 16 10.03 13.03 -10.73
C PHE A 16 9.98 12.88 -9.21
N ALA A 17 10.33 13.94 -8.51
CA ALA A 17 10.13 14.08 -7.10
C ALA A 17 8.91 14.98 -6.80
N ILE A 18 8.18 14.68 -5.74
CA ILE A 18 7.18 15.56 -5.16
C ILE A 18 7.84 16.32 -4.02
N PRO A 19 8.23 17.59 -4.24
CA PRO A 19 8.99 18.35 -3.25
C PRO A 19 8.15 18.71 -2.03
N ALA A 20 8.78 18.82 -0.88
CA ALA A 20 8.15 19.10 0.42
C ALA A 20 7.04 18.09 0.81
N PHE A 21 7.14 16.87 0.32
CA PHE A 21 6.27 15.77 0.65
C PHE A 21 7.13 14.59 1.11
N SER A 22 6.94 14.10 2.32
CA SER A 22 7.69 12.97 2.89
C SER A 22 6.77 11.88 3.40
N GLY A 23 7.28 10.65 3.48
CA GLY A 23 6.54 9.50 3.96
C GLY A 23 5.38 9.12 3.03
N GLY A 24 5.63 9.09 1.72
CA GLY A 24 4.64 8.61 0.75
C GLY A 24 4.33 7.14 0.99
N SER A 25 3.09 6.80 1.39
CA SER A 25 2.69 5.46 1.79
C SER A 25 1.64 4.83 0.87
N GLY A 26 0.78 5.63 0.23
CA GLY A 26 -0.21 5.13 -0.72
C GLY A 26 -0.42 6.09 -1.89
N ILE A 27 -0.58 5.54 -3.08
CA ILE A 27 -0.64 6.30 -4.34
C ILE A 27 -1.78 5.83 -5.23
N PHE A 28 -2.46 6.78 -5.90
CA PHE A 28 -3.45 6.48 -6.93
C PHE A 28 -3.30 7.44 -8.11
N TYR A 29 -3.32 6.92 -9.34
CA TYR A 29 -3.20 7.71 -10.57
C TYR A 29 -4.48 7.65 -11.39
N ILE A 30 -4.98 8.81 -11.78
CA ILE A 30 -6.11 8.96 -12.70
C ILE A 30 -6.03 10.33 -13.41
N ASP A 31 -6.30 10.38 -14.71
CA ASP A 31 -6.42 11.61 -15.51
C ASP A 31 -5.25 12.58 -15.35
N ASP A 32 -4.03 12.08 -15.47
CA ASP A 32 -2.76 12.81 -15.29
C ASP A 32 -2.55 13.40 -13.88
N MET A 33 -3.38 13.01 -12.94
CA MET A 33 -3.28 13.35 -11.53
C MET A 33 -2.76 12.18 -10.71
N ILE A 34 -1.84 12.46 -9.82
CA ILE A 34 -1.39 11.56 -8.77
C ILE A 34 -1.99 12.03 -7.45
N TYR A 35 -2.79 11.16 -6.85
CA TYR A 35 -3.27 11.33 -5.49
C TYR A 35 -2.39 10.51 -4.58
N ILE A 36 -1.82 11.14 -3.56
CA ILE A 36 -0.86 10.51 -2.67
C ILE A 36 -1.17 10.85 -1.21
N ILE A 37 -1.10 9.85 -0.36
CA ILE A 37 -1.17 9.96 1.09
C ILE A 37 0.23 9.84 1.69
N SER A 38 0.39 10.39 2.89
CA SER A 38 1.58 10.23 3.72
C SER A 38 1.17 9.65 5.07
N ASP A 39 1.97 8.75 5.57
CA ASP A 39 1.83 8.18 6.91
C ASP A 39 1.85 9.24 8.03
N LYS A 40 2.48 10.40 7.77
CA LYS A 40 2.66 11.53 8.69
C LYS A 40 1.65 12.67 8.51
N SER A 41 0.58 12.45 7.75
CA SER A 41 -0.31 13.54 7.34
C SER A 41 -1.78 13.15 7.43
N ASN A 42 -2.62 14.14 7.76
CA ASN A 42 -4.08 14.07 7.59
C ASN A 42 -4.53 14.70 6.26
N VAL A 43 -3.70 14.62 5.23
CA VAL A 43 -3.94 15.29 3.95
C VAL A 43 -3.75 14.30 2.79
N LEU A 44 -4.73 14.25 1.91
CA LEU A 44 -4.57 13.66 0.59
C LEU A 44 -4.12 14.77 -0.38
N SER A 45 -2.95 14.61 -0.96
CA SER A 45 -2.37 15.57 -1.90
C SER A 45 -2.63 15.15 -3.35
N ALA A 46 -3.10 16.10 -4.18
CA ALA A 46 -3.28 15.91 -5.62
C ALA A 46 -2.15 16.61 -6.37
N PHE A 47 -1.30 15.84 -7.00
CA PHE A 47 -0.15 16.28 -7.78
C PHE A 47 -0.47 16.18 -9.27
N ASP A 48 -0.29 17.29 -10.00
CA ASP A 48 -0.44 17.33 -11.44
C ASP A 48 0.88 16.90 -12.10
N ALA A 49 0.90 15.72 -12.69
CA ALA A 49 2.11 15.15 -13.29
C ALA A 49 2.64 15.97 -14.49
N ASN A 50 1.76 16.71 -15.20
CA ASN A 50 2.16 17.56 -16.32
C ASN A 50 2.76 18.89 -15.86
N LYS A 51 2.28 19.43 -14.73
CA LYS A 51 2.78 20.69 -14.17
C LYS A 51 3.90 20.50 -13.16
N GLY A 52 4.10 19.27 -12.65
CA GLY A 52 5.11 18.98 -11.65
C GLY A 52 4.88 19.65 -10.28
N GLN A 53 3.62 19.81 -9.87
CA GLN A 53 3.29 20.50 -8.61
C GLN A 53 2.01 19.96 -7.96
N ILE A 54 1.94 20.06 -6.62
CA ILE A 54 0.70 19.83 -5.87
C ILE A 54 -0.27 20.98 -6.18
N ILE A 55 -1.44 20.64 -6.72
CA ILE A 55 -2.47 21.63 -7.10
C ILE A 55 -3.65 21.65 -6.13
N ARG A 56 -3.81 20.62 -5.31
CA ARG A 56 -4.90 20.53 -4.33
C ARG A 56 -4.46 19.72 -3.13
N LYS A 57 -4.90 20.15 -1.94
CA LYS A 57 -4.81 19.42 -0.69
C LYS A 57 -6.22 19.19 -0.17
N ILE A 58 -6.53 17.95 0.21
CA ILE A 58 -7.84 17.51 0.68
C ILE A 58 -7.65 17.02 2.13
N SER A 59 -8.40 17.65 3.06
CA SER A 59 -8.38 17.21 4.45
C SER A 59 -8.97 15.81 4.60
N LEU A 60 -8.33 14.97 5.38
CA LEU A 60 -8.81 13.67 5.82
C LEU A 60 -9.42 13.74 7.24
N GLN A 61 -9.87 14.96 7.65
CA GLN A 61 -10.46 15.22 8.95
C GLN A 61 -11.82 15.93 8.82
N MET A 62 -12.71 15.66 9.78
CA MET A 62 -14.07 16.24 9.81
C MET A 62 -14.09 17.76 9.95
N ASP A 63 -13.10 18.33 10.64
CA ASP A 63 -12.99 19.79 10.86
C ASP A 63 -12.33 20.52 9.68
N GLY A 64 -11.88 19.78 8.65
CA GLY A 64 -11.24 20.34 7.47
C GLY A 64 -9.81 20.81 7.68
N SER A 65 -9.20 20.55 8.83
CA SER A 65 -7.82 20.94 9.11
C SER A 65 -6.82 20.19 8.20
N LEU A 66 -5.74 20.85 7.84
CA LEU A 66 -4.65 20.30 7.01
C LEU A 66 -3.39 20.18 7.88
N GLU A 67 -3.18 19.01 8.44
CA GLU A 67 -2.02 18.72 9.29
C GLU A 67 -1.05 17.83 8.54
N GLU A 68 0.17 18.31 8.37
CA GLU A 68 1.28 17.59 7.73
C GLU A 68 2.48 17.50 8.69
N ASN A 69 3.36 16.56 8.44
CA ASN A 69 4.55 16.31 9.26
C ASN A 69 4.22 16.08 10.75
N ILE A 70 3.14 15.35 10.99
CA ILE A 70 2.68 15.00 12.33
C ILE A 70 3.74 14.11 12.99
N MET A 71 4.09 14.43 14.23
CA MET A 71 5.10 13.65 14.99
C MET A 71 4.71 12.17 15.06
N LYS A 72 5.69 11.26 14.95
CA LYS A 72 5.54 9.80 14.89
C LYS A 72 4.55 9.23 15.94
N LYS A 73 4.54 9.76 17.17
CA LYS A 73 3.64 9.32 18.24
C LYS A 73 2.18 9.72 18.07
N TYR A 74 1.87 10.63 17.14
CA TYR A 74 0.52 11.16 16.90
C TYR A 74 0.06 10.97 15.46
N LYS A 75 0.94 10.54 14.55
CA LYS A 75 0.61 10.39 13.13
C LYS A 75 -0.52 9.38 12.93
N PRO A 76 -1.42 9.60 11.97
CA PRO A 76 -2.51 8.69 11.66
C PRO A 76 -2.03 7.37 11.07
N ASP A 77 -0.83 7.36 10.48
CA ASP A 77 -0.20 6.18 9.87
C ASP A 77 -1.09 5.56 8.80
N PHE A 78 -1.55 6.39 7.86
CA PHE A 78 -2.30 5.93 6.70
C PHE A 78 -1.37 5.24 5.72
N GLU A 79 -1.67 3.97 5.37
CA GLU A 79 -0.78 3.13 4.57
C GLU A 79 -1.44 2.63 3.28
N ALA A 80 -2.71 2.25 3.30
CA ALA A 80 -3.39 1.76 2.11
C ALA A 80 -4.36 2.79 1.54
N PHE A 81 -4.31 3.01 0.21
CA PHE A 81 -5.19 3.90 -0.53
C PHE A 81 -5.85 3.16 -1.69
N VAL A 82 -7.12 2.80 -1.55
CA VAL A 82 -7.80 1.81 -2.39
C VAL A 82 -9.04 2.38 -3.07
N PRO A 83 -9.10 2.39 -4.42
CA PRO A 83 -10.33 2.71 -5.14
C PRO A 83 -11.30 1.53 -5.11
N TRP A 84 -12.58 1.79 -4.81
CA TRP A 84 -13.62 0.78 -4.86
C TRP A 84 -15.01 1.39 -5.03
N ASP A 85 -15.78 0.91 -5.98
CA ASP A 85 -17.19 1.28 -6.24
C ASP A 85 -17.43 2.80 -6.25
N GLY A 86 -16.62 3.54 -7.04
CA GLY A 86 -16.72 4.99 -7.17
C GLY A 86 -16.28 5.78 -5.93
N ARG A 87 -15.65 5.14 -4.97
CA ARG A 87 -15.10 5.75 -3.76
C ARG A 87 -13.65 5.38 -3.57
N TYR A 88 -13.01 6.07 -2.65
CA TYR A 88 -11.65 5.77 -2.23
C TYR A 88 -11.61 5.57 -0.72
N TYR A 89 -10.90 4.53 -0.32
CA TYR A 89 -10.77 4.09 1.07
C TYR A 89 -9.32 4.20 1.49
N ILE A 90 -9.08 4.89 2.61
CA ILE A 90 -7.74 5.09 3.17
C ILE A 90 -7.72 4.45 4.54
N PHE A 91 -6.81 3.51 4.73
CA PHE A 91 -6.71 2.70 5.96
C PHE A 91 -5.46 3.08 6.75
N GLY A 92 -5.63 3.24 8.06
CA GLY A 92 -4.50 3.31 8.99
C GLY A 92 -3.88 1.92 9.22
N SER A 93 -2.60 1.88 9.56
CA SER A 93 -1.84 0.64 9.72
C SER A 93 -2.33 -0.29 10.84
N GLY A 94 -2.99 0.23 11.86
CA GLY A 94 -3.36 -0.54 13.06
C GLY A 94 -2.20 -0.83 14.02
N SER A 95 -0.98 -0.39 13.71
CA SER A 95 0.24 -0.66 14.50
C SER A 95 0.27 0.03 15.88
N ALA A 96 -0.64 0.97 16.13
CA ALA A 96 -0.82 1.63 17.43
C ALA A 96 -2.29 1.99 17.66
N LYS A 97 -2.66 2.28 18.93
CA LYS A 97 -4.07 2.51 19.36
C LYS A 97 -4.79 3.66 18.65
N HIS A 98 -4.08 4.60 18.07
CA HIS A 98 -4.64 5.76 17.36
C HIS A 98 -4.55 5.62 15.83
N ARG A 99 -4.19 4.43 15.30
CA ARG A 99 -3.98 4.15 13.88
C ARG A 99 -5.03 3.17 13.34
N PHE A 100 -6.24 3.19 13.91
CA PHE A 100 -7.36 2.30 13.54
C PHE A 100 -8.40 2.99 12.67
N ASP A 101 -8.05 4.06 11.98
CA ASP A 101 -9.00 4.85 11.22
C ASP A 101 -9.15 4.36 9.78
N LEU A 102 -10.38 4.45 9.30
CA LEU A 102 -10.77 4.36 7.91
C LEU A 102 -11.29 5.72 7.48
N VAL A 103 -10.77 6.26 6.39
CA VAL A 103 -11.30 7.47 5.74
C VAL A 103 -11.93 7.10 4.41
N ILE A 104 -13.10 7.67 4.13
CA ILE A 104 -13.81 7.51 2.86
C ILE A 104 -13.83 8.84 2.13
N ILE A 105 -13.44 8.79 0.86
CA ILE A 105 -13.42 9.90 -0.10
C ILE A 105 -14.38 9.54 -1.25
N ASP A 106 -15.15 10.52 -1.76
CA ASP A 106 -16.05 10.27 -2.91
C ASP A 106 -15.30 10.29 -4.26
N GLU A 107 -16.03 10.00 -5.33
CA GLU A 107 -15.53 9.98 -6.72
C GLU A 107 -14.99 11.33 -7.22
N HIS A 108 -15.33 12.44 -6.54
CA HIS A 108 -14.82 13.78 -6.83
C HIS A 108 -13.68 14.21 -5.89
N PHE A 109 -13.11 13.25 -5.16
CA PHE A 109 -12.06 13.48 -4.16
C PHE A 109 -12.50 14.51 -3.09
N ARG A 110 -13.71 14.33 -2.53
CA ARG A 110 -14.20 15.08 -1.37
C ARG A 110 -14.31 14.15 -0.17
N PHE A 111 -13.92 14.66 0.98
CA PHE A 111 -14.07 13.95 2.24
C PHE A 111 -15.53 13.58 2.51
N VAL A 112 -15.77 12.32 2.85
CA VAL A 112 -17.10 11.82 3.20
C VAL A 112 -17.16 11.47 4.68
N GLU A 113 -16.23 10.63 5.16
CA GLU A 113 -16.27 10.09 6.50
C GLU A 113 -14.86 9.71 6.99
N ARG A 114 -14.66 9.81 8.31
CA ARG A 114 -13.57 9.17 9.03
C ARG A 114 -14.15 8.44 10.23
N SER A 115 -13.91 7.15 10.34
CA SER A 115 -14.43 6.29 11.39
C SER A 115 -13.36 5.32 11.90
N SER A 116 -13.51 4.87 13.14
CA SER A 116 -12.59 3.89 13.71
C SER A 116 -13.03 2.47 13.38
N ILE A 117 -12.15 1.70 12.76
CA ILE A 117 -12.33 0.26 12.48
C ILE A 117 -11.61 -0.63 13.50
N LYS A 118 -11.41 -0.12 14.71
CA LYS A 118 -10.71 -0.82 15.80
C LYS A 118 -11.26 -2.23 16.04
N ASN A 119 -12.59 -2.40 16.05
CA ASN A 119 -13.19 -3.71 16.33
C ASN A 119 -12.84 -4.72 15.23
N LEU A 120 -12.81 -4.30 13.96
CA LEU A 120 -12.39 -5.14 12.85
C LEU A 120 -10.92 -5.56 13.00
N TYR A 121 -10.04 -4.62 13.31
CA TYR A 121 -8.61 -4.91 13.49
C TYR A 121 -8.36 -5.81 14.71
N GLN A 122 -9.14 -5.66 15.78
CA GLN A 122 -9.08 -6.58 16.93
C GLN A 122 -9.51 -8.00 16.54
N ALA A 123 -10.61 -8.15 15.79
CA ALA A 123 -11.03 -9.44 15.27
C ALA A 123 -9.99 -10.07 14.34
N MET A 124 -9.31 -9.26 13.50
CA MET A 124 -8.20 -9.73 12.68
C MET A 124 -7.04 -10.26 13.52
N MET A 125 -6.62 -9.53 14.54
CA MET A 125 -5.56 -9.95 15.47
C MET A 125 -5.94 -11.25 16.21
N GLU A 126 -7.16 -11.34 16.72
CA GLU A 126 -7.64 -12.53 17.43
C GLU A 126 -7.67 -13.77 16.53
N MET A 127 -8.25 -13.66 15.34
CA MET A 127 -8.40 -14.78 14.42
C MET A 127 -7.04 -15.23 13.85
N SER A 128 -6.16 -14.30 13.49
CA SER A 128 -4.85 -14.59 12.90
C SER A 128 -3.78 -15.01 13.90
N GLY A 129 -3.99 -14.74 15.20
CA GLY A 129 -2.97 -14.87 16.23
C GLY A 129 -1.80 -13.89 16.08
N ILE A 130 -2.02 -12.76 15.36
CA ILE A 130 -1.04 -11.67 15.23
C ILE A 130 -1.18 -10.78 16.45
N GLY A 131 -0.13 -10.67 17.24
CA GLY A 131 -0.09 -9.76 18.38
C GLY A 131 0.05 -8.30 17.94
N SER A 132 -0.31 -7.36 18.82
CA SER A 132 -0.25 -5.92 18.54
C SER A 132 1.16 -5.39 18.21
N LEU A 133 2.21 -6.13 18.51
CA LEU A 133 3.60 -5.80 18.16
C LEU A 133 4.00 -6.29 16.76
N ASP A 134 3.13 -7.07 16.10
CA ASP A 134 3.33 -7.64 14.76
C ASP A 134 2.24 -7.20 13.79
N PHE A 135 1.19 -6.52 14.27
CA PHE A 135 0.07 -6.08 13.45
C PHE A 135 0.40 -4.74 12.78
N ASN A 136 0.49 -4.75 11.46
CA ASN A 136 0.82 -3.59 10.65
C ASN A 136 0.27 -3.78 9.24
N ILE A 137 -0.87 -3.16 8.92
CA ILE A 137 -1.51 -3.25 7.61
C ILE A 137 -0.89 -2.20 6.69
N GLU A 138 -0.33 -2.65 5.57
CA GLU A 138 0.35 -1.80 4.57
C GLU A 138 -0.40 -1.76 3.24
N GLY A 139 -1.16 -2.80 2.90
CA GLY A 139 -1.94 -2.85 1.68
C GLY A 139 -3.32 -3.44 1.90
N VAL A 140 -4.28 -3.04 1.07
CA VAL A 140 -5.63 -3.58 1.08
C VAL A 140 -6.14 -3.77 -0.35
N ILE A 141 -6.75 -4.91 -0.64
CA ILE A 141 -7.48 -5.15 -1.88
C ILE A 141 -8.94 -5.35 -1.54
N LEU A 142 -9.81 -4.63 -2.22
CA LEU A 142 -11.26 -4.74 -2.10
C LEU A 142 -11.83 -5.45 -3.33
N THR A 143 -12.74 -6.38 -3.10
CA THR A 143 -13.51 -7.09 -4.11
C THR A 143 -14.99 -7.06 -3.76
N ASP A 144 -15.89 -7.48 -4.67
CA ASP A 144 -17.33 -7.54 -4.41
C ASP A 144 -17.67 -8.42 -3.20
N GLU A 145 -16.87 -9.45 -2.94
CA GLU A 145 -17.17 -10.48 -1.93
C GLU A 145 -16.33 -10.32 -0.65
N SER A 146 -15.14 -9.71 -0.75
CA SER A 146 -14.16 -9.71 0.33
C SER A 146 -13.18 -8.54 0.29
N ALA A 147 -12.52 -8.33 1.41
CA ALA A 147 -11.32 -7.50 1.52
C ALA A 147 -10.13 -8.38 1.92
N LEU A 148 -8.98 -8.13 1.32
CA LEU A 148 -7.70 -8.76 1.64
C LEU A 148 -6.81 -7.71 2.28
N PHE A 149 -6.40 -7.92 3.52
CA PHE A 149 -5.52 -7.02 4.27
C PHE A 149 -4.12 -7.63 4.35
N PHE A 150 -3.13 -6.90 3.86
CA PHE A 150 -1.74 -7.31 3.82
C PHE A 150 -1.02 -6.85 5.08
N ASN A 151 -0.73 -7.79 5.96
CA ASN A 151 0.04 -7.53 7.18
C ASN A 151 1.52 -7.62 6.89
N ARG A 152 2.24 -6.53 7.12
CA ARG A 152 3.71 -6.47 7.02
C ARG A 152 4.35 -7.21 8.17
N GLY A 153 5.24 -8.13 7.84
CA GLY A 153 5.95 -8.95 8.82
C GLY A 153 7.20 -8.31 9.41
N ASN A 154 7.18 -7.01 9.71
CA ASN A 154 8.32 -6.29 10.27
C ASN A 154 8.41 -6.34 11.81
N GLY A 155 7.42 -6.90 12.49
CA GLY A 155 7.42 -7.10 13.94
C GLY A 155 8.30 -8.27 14.41
N PRO A 156 8.39 -8.49 15.74
CA PRO A 156 9.30 -9.47 16.35
C PRO A 156 9.07 -10.91 15.92
N ASN A 157 7.82 -11.29 15.56
CA ASN A 157 7.47 -12.65 15.17
C ASN A 157 7.37 -12.84 13.65
N ARG A 158 7.70 -11.83 12.85
CA ARG A 158 7.72 -11.90 11.37
C ARG A 158 6.42 -12.43 10.77
N LYS A 159 5.28 -11.94 11.23
CA LYS A 159 3.94 -12.37 10.79
C LYS A 159 3.53 -11.71 9.46
N ASN A 160 4.31 -11.94 8.41
CA ASN A 160 3.97 -11.46 7.06
C ASN A 160 2.87 -12.33 6.46
N GLY A 161 1.76 -11.73 5.99
CA GLY A 161 0.66 -12.51 5.42
C GLY A 161 -0.58 -11.71 5.08
N ILE A 162 -1.62 -12.43 4.70
CA ILE A 162 -2.87 -11.86 4.21
C ILE A 162 -4.03 -12.32 5.09
N ILE A 163 -4.81 -11.36 5.58
CA ILE A 163 -6.02 -11.58 6.36
C ILE A 163 -7.21 -11.35 5.42
N SER A 164 -8.10 -12.34 5.32
CA SER A 164 -9.30 -12.29 4.49
C SER A 164 -10.52 -11.93 5.33
N VAL A 165 -11.30 -10.96 4.85
CA VAL A 165 -12.53 -10.46 5.50
C VAL A 165 -13.66 -10.50 4.50
N LYS A 166 -14.75 -11.21 4.83
CA LYS A 166 -16.01 -11.18 4.06
C LYS A 166 -16.94 -10.08 4.57
N ASN A 167 -17.92 -9.72 3.73
CA ASN A 167 -19.01 -8.78 4.07
C ASN A 167 -18.51 -7.43 4.60
N TRP A 168 -17.31 -7.00 4.22
CA TRP A 168 -16.66 -5.81 4.78
C TRP A 168 -17.45 -4.51 4.53
N LEU A 169 -18.28 -4.45 3.46
CA LEU A 169 -19.14 -3.31 3.10
C LEU A 169 -20.60 -3.47 3.57
N THR A 170 -21.08 -4.68 3.81
CA THR A 170 -22.52 -4.99 3.88
C THR A 170 -23.02 -5.25 5.31
N GLY A 171 -22.36 -4.74 6.35
CA GLY A 171 -22.89 -4.73 7.71
C GLY A 171 -21.98 -5.33 8.76
N GLU A 172 -21.83 -6.65 8.85
CA GLU A 172 -20.97 -7.27 9.86
C GLU A 172 -19.75 -7.95 9.19
N PRO A 173 -18.58 -7.28 9.18
CA PRO A 173 -17.36 -7.87 8.63
C PRO A 173 -16.99 -9.17 9.36
N GLU A 174 -16.77 -10.23 8.62
CA GLU A 174 -16.34 -11.53 9.12
C GLU A 174 -14.90 -11.81 8.74
N VAL A 175 -14.00 -11.94 9.70
CA VAL A 175 -12.62 -12.36 9.47
C VAL A 175 -12.59 -13.86 9.26
N THR A 176 -12.22 -14.31 8.06
CA THR A 176 -12.40 -15.71 7.65
C THR A 176 -11.13 -16.52 7.61
N ALA A 177 -9.98 -15.91 7.33
CA ALA A 177 -8.71 -16.62 7.20
C ALA A 177 -7.51 -15.69 7.43
N PHE A 178 -6.40 -16.30 7.85
CA PHE A 178 -5.05 -15.72 7.76
C PHE A 178 -4.15 -16.69 7.03
N LYS A 179 -3.46 -16.22 6.00
CA LYS A 179 -2.43 -16.99 5.29
C LYS A 179 -1.08 -16.34 5.50
N ASN A 180 -0.19 -17.02 6.23
CA ASN A 180 1.20 -16.58 6.36
C ASN A 180 1.91 -16.76 5.02
N ILE A 181 2.63 -15.76 4.56
CA ILE A 181 3.37 -15.75 3.29
C ILE A 181 4.84 -15.50 3.58
N VAL A 182 5.68 -16.43 3.17
CA VAL A 182 7.14 -16.27 3.23
C VAL A 182 7.61 -15.78 1.87
N LEU A 183 8.21 -14.61 1.84
CA LEU A 183 8.77 -14.01 0.63
C LEU A 183 10.28 -14.27 0.55
N PRO A 184 10.88 -14.29 -0.66
CA PRO A 184 12.32 -14.38 -0.80
C PRO A 184 13.03 -13.20 -0.15
N ALA A 185 14.18 -13.47 0.47
CA ALA A 185 14.99 -12.43 1.10
C ALA A 185 15.67 -11.53 0.05
N ILE A 186 15.91 -10.27 0.41
CA ILE A 186 16.73 -9.33 -0.35
C ILE A 186 18.01 -9.08 0.48
N ASP A 187 19.17 -9.40 -0.10
CA ASP A 187 20.49 -9.26 0.54
C ASP A 187 20.57 -9.86 1.98
N GLY A 188 19.86 -10.99 2.16
CA GLY A 188 19.84 -11.72 3.44
C GLY A 188 18.81 -11.21 4.45
N GLN A 189 18.08 -10.13 4.17
CA GLN A 189 16.99 -9.63 4.99
C GLN A 189 15.65 -10.19 4.50
N GLU A 190 14.81 -10.64 5.43
CA GLU A 190 13.47 -11.14 5.12
C GLU A 190 12.60 -10.01 4.56
N ALA A 191 11.98 -10.25 3.40
CA ALA A 191 11.07 -9.31 2.78
C ALA A 191 9.65 -9.45 3.34
N SER A 192 8.92 -8.35 3.38
CA SER A 192 7.53 -8.26 3.84
C SER A 192 6.72 -7.31 2.96
N PHE A 193 5.39 -7.49 2.94
CA PHE A 193 4.49 -6.65 2.13
C PHE A 193 4.61 -5.18 2.48
N SER A 194 4.50 -4.31 1.46
CA SER A 194 4.36 -2.86 1.64
C SER A 194 3.16 -2.26 0.92
N ASP A 195 2.67 -2.86 -0.18
CA ASP A 195 1.40 -2.48 -0.81
C ASP A 195 0.96 -3.59 -1.78
N ALA A 196 -0.30 -3.54 -2.24
CA ALA A 196 -0.82 -4.49 -3.21
C ALA A 196 -2.00 -3.92 -4.00
N ILE A 197 -2.07 -4.27 -5.29
CA ILE A 197 -3.19 -3.94 -6.17
C ILE A 197 -3.68 -5.16 -6.94
N LEU A 198 -4.96 -5.12 -7.32
CA LEU A 198 -5.55 -6.11 -8.21
C LEU A 198 -5.31 -5.74 -9.68
N HIS A 199 -4.71 -6.63 -10.44
CA HIS A 199 -4.44 -6.45 -11.87
C HIS A 199 -4.72 -7.72 -12.67
N ASN A 200 -5.64 -7.65 -13.64
CA ASN A 200 -6.00 -8.77 -14.52
C ASN A 200 -6.32 -10.09 -13.78
N GLY A 201 -7.01 -10.01 -12.62
CA GLY A 201 -7.39 -11.19 -11.83
C GLY A 201 -6.25 -11.78 -10.99
N HIS A 202 -5.12 -11.08 -10.90
CA HIS A 202 -3.98 -11.41 -10.05
C HIS A 202 -3.69 -10.26 -9.09
N ILE A 203 -2.99 -10.57 -8.02
CA ILE A 203 -2.45 -9.59 -7.10
C ILE A 203 -1.03 -9.24 -7.54
N CYS A 204 -0.79 -7.96 -7.85
CA CYS A 204 0.55 -7.41 -7.94
C CYS A 204 0.86 -6.74 -6.60
N PHE A 205 1.95 -7.12 -5.94
CA PHE A 205 2.30 -6.59 -4.62
C PHE A 205 3.73 -6.06 -4.59
N LEU A 206 3.94 -5.05 -3.75
CA LEU A 206 5.28 -4.61 -3.35
C LEU A 206 5.70 -5.32 -2.08
N ALA A 207 7.00 -5.53 -1.96
CA ALA A 207 7.62 -6.03 -0.74
C ALA A 207 8.95 -5.31 -0.49
N ASN A 208 9.19 -4.99 0.79
CA ASN A 208 10.43 -4.37 1.24
C ASN A 208 11.16 -5.28 2.20
N ALA A 209 12.49 -5.23 2.15
CA ALA A 209 13.35 -5.90 3.11
C ALA A 209 14.12 -4.84 3.92
N GLU A 210 13.97 -4.91 5.24
CA GLU A 210 14.59 -4.00 6.20
C GLU A 210 15.19 -4.77 7.37
N ASP A 211 16.30 -4.27 7.89
CA ASP A 211 16.92 -4.80 9.12
C ASP A 211 16.21 -4.24 10.35
N THR A 212 14.97 -4.63 10.55
CA THR A 212 14.16 -4.26 11.73
C THR A 212 13.36 -5.46 12.25
N ARG A 213 12.96 -5.41 13.51
CA ARG A 213 12.00 -6.31 14.18
C ARG A 213 10.97 -5.51 14.97
N SER A 214 10.64 -4.34 14.47
CA SER A 214 9.70 -3.40 15.07
C SER A 214 8.73 -2.88 14.03
N VAL A 215 7.45 -2.84 14.36
CA VAL A 215 6.43 -2.14 13.56
C VAL A 215 6.47 -0.63 13.79
N TYR A 216 7.34 -0.17 14.69
CA TYR A 216 7.46 1.22 15.07
C TYR A 216 8.77 1.87 14.61
N ASP A 217 9.89 1.12 14.64
CA ASP A 217 11.20 1.65 14.30
C ASP A 217 11.66 1.14 12.94
N ASP A 218 12.13 2.04 12.10
CA ASP A 218 12.65 1.74 10.77
C ASP A 218 14.08 1.18 10.89
N GLY A 219 14.42 0.25 10.01
CA GLY A 219 15.74 -0.36 9.88
C GLY A 219 16.48 0.11 8.63
N LYS A 220 17.68 -0.43 8.43
CA LYS A 220 18.39 -0.23 7.17
C LYS A 220 17.66 -0.98 6.06
N VAL A 221 17.28 -0.26 5.01
CA VAL A 221 16.62 -0.83 3.83
C VAL A 221 17.61 -1.65 3.00
N ALA A 222 17.27 -2.89 2.70
CA ALA A 222 18.03 -3.75 1.77
C ALA A 222 17.50 -3.61 0.34
N GLY A 223 16.22 -3.30 0.17
CA GLY A 223 15.61 -3.04 -1.13
C GLY A 223 14.14 -3.39 -1.22
N SER A 224 13.61 -3.20 -2.42
CA SER A 224 12.21 -3.46 -2.77
C SER A 224 12.08 -4.46 -3.91
N ALA A 225 10.98 -5.17 -3.93
CA ALA A 225 10.61 -6.12 -4.96
C ALA A 225 9.14 -5.98 -5.38
N ILE A 226 8.83 -6.42 -6.59
CA ILE A 226 7.48 -6.66 -7.07
C ILE A 226 7.22 -8.16 -7.14
N GLY A 227 6.03 -8.59 -6.73
CA GLY A 227 5.59 -9.97 -6.88
C GLY A 227 4.26 -10.08 -7.59
N LEU A 228 4.02 -11.27 -8.13
CA LEU A 228 2.76 -11.70 -8.72
C LEU A 228 2.17 -12.83 -7.87
N MET A 229 0.89 -12.75 -7.53
CA MET A 229 0.21 -13.74 -6.71
C MET A 229 -1.15 -14.08 -7.32
N GLN A 230 -1.53 -15.34 -7.24
CA GLN A 230 -2.86 -15.81 -7.60
C GLN A 230 -3.90 -15.31 -6.60
N LEU A 231 -4.98 -14.68 -7.08
CA LEU A 231 -6.01 -14.10 -6.21
C LEU A 231 -6.72 -15.14 -5.35
N ASP A 232 -7.14 -16.25 -5.94
CA ASP A 232 -8.00 -17.24 -5.26
C ASP A 232 -7.23 -18.10 -4.25
N THR A 233 -5.97 -18.45 -4.56
CA THR A 233 -5.15 -19.33 -3.74
C THR A 233 -4.17 -18.59 -2.87
N LEU A 234 -3.91 -17.32 -3.14
CA LEU A 234 -2.86 -16.50 -2.52
C LEU A 234 -1.49 -17.19 -2.62
N GLU A 235 -1.22 -17.86 -3.74
CA GLU A 235 0.06 -18.46 -4.06
C GLU A 235 0.94 -17.44 -4.79
N VAL A 236 2.17 -17.24 -4.33
CA VAL A 236 3.14 -16.39 -4.99
C VAL A 236 3.61 -17.11 -6.25
N LEU A 237 3.31 -16.52 -7.41
CA LEU A 237 3.66 -17.07 -8.72
C LEU A 237 5.05 -16.62 -9.16
N ASP A 238 5.42 -15.38 -8.82
CA ASP A 238 6.71 -14.82 -9.20
C ASP A 238 7.12 -13.66 -8.28
N TYR A 239 8.44 -13.33 -8.28
CA TYR A 239 9.01 -12.31 -7.40
C TYR A 239 10.31 -11.76 -7.99
N HIS A 240 10.38 -10.45 -8.21
CA HIS A 240 11.53 -9.77 -8.81
C HIS A 240 11.99 -8.59 -7.96
N ILE A 241 13.27 -8.53 -7.63
CA ILE A 241 13.88 -7.36 -6.99
C ILE A 241 13.85 -6.20 -7.98
N ILE A 242 13.30 -5.06 -7.57
CA ILE A 242 13.19 -3.84 -8.38
C ILE A 242 14.42 -2.97 -8.19
N GLU A 243 14.74 -2.67 -6.94
CA GLU A 243 15.84 -1.78 -6.57
C GLU A 243 16.39 -2.14 -5.20
N ARG A 244 17.70 -1.89 -4.98
CA ARG A 244 18.34 -2.02 -3.67
C ARG A 244 18.44 -0.68 -2.98
N ASP A 245 18.50 -0.70 -1.64
CA ASP A 245 18.63 0.48 -0.78
C ASP A 245 17.49 1.52 -0.94
N VAL A 246 16.38 1.14 -1.60
CA VAL A 246 15.17 1.98 -1.76
C VAL A 246 13.96 1.21 -1.24
N LYS A 247 13.06 1.93 -0.57
CA LYS A 247 11.82 1.42 0.01
C LYS A 247 10.63 2.01 -0.74
N TYR A 248 9.99 1.20 -1.60
CA TYR A 248 8.74 1.58 -2.25
C TYR A 248 7.55 1.17 -1.39
N GLU A 249 6.66 2.12 -1.08
CA GLU A 249 5.54 1.90 -0.18
C GLU A 249 4.16 2.03 -0.83
N GLY A 250 4.08 2.52 -2.06
CA GLY A 250 2.82 2.57 -2.78
C GLY A 250 2.97 2.18 -4.24
N ILE A 251 1.96 1.48 -4.77
CA ILE A 251 1.88 1.06 -6.18
C ILE A 251 0.52 1.40 -6.77
N THR A 252 0.51 1.94 -7.99
CA THR A 252 -0.72 2.16 -8.74
C THR A 252 -0.53 1.89 -10.23
N MET A 253 -1.63 1.58 -10.92
CA MET A 253 -1.64 1.50 -12.38
C MET A 253 -1.38 2.88 -12.98
N TYR A 254 -0.40 2.98 -13.90
CA TYR A 254 -0.13 4.22 -14.61
C TYR A 254 -0.77 4.25 -15.98
N LYS A 255 -0.41 3.29 -16.83
CA LYS A 255 -0.94 3.16 -18.19
C LYS A 255 -1.16 1.70 -18.52
N GLN A 256 -2.35 1.41 -19.03
CA GLN A 256 -2.58 0.16 -19.71
C GLN A 256 -2.11 0.32 -21.16
N LEU A 257 -0.97 -0.25 -21.46
CA LEU A 257 -0.46 -0.25 -22.82
C LEU A 257 -1.35 -1.13 -23.70
N LYS A 258 -1.46 -0.78 -25.00
CA LYS A 258 -2.19 -1.64 -25.98
C LYS A 258 -1.50 -3.01 -26.15
N GLU A 259 -0.30 -3.18 -25.64
CA GLU A 259 0.47 -4.41 -25.65
C GLU A 259 0.09 -5.26 -24.43
N PRO A 260 -0.54 -6.41 -24.65
CA PRO A 260 -1.10 -7.21 -23.55
C PRO A 260 -0.04 -7.93 -22.70
N ASP A 261 1.23 -7.82 -23.09
CA ASP A 261 2.38 -8.39 -22.42
C ASP A 261 3.16 -7.38 -21.58
N ARG A 262 2.66 -6.14 -21.45
CA ARG A 262 3.28 -5.09 -20.64
C ARG A 262 2.27 -4.34 -19.77
N THR A 263 2.69 -4.01 -18.56
CA THR A 263 1.96 -3.12 -17.65
C THR A 263 2.93 -2.08 -17.10
N VAL A 264 2.46 -0.85 -16.98
CA VAL A 264 3.23 0.23 -16.37
C VAL A 264 2.56 0.65 -15.08
N PHE A 265 3.33 0.61 -14.00
CA PHE A 265 2.94 1.07 -12.67
C PHE A 265 3.67 2.36 -12.31
N LEU A 266 3.10 3.16 -11.43
CA LEU A 266 3.83 4.17 -10.67
C LEU A 266 4.03 3.64 -9.25
N LEU A 267 5.21 3.92 -8.73
CA LEU A 267 5.62 3.61 -7.36
C LEU A 267 5.97 4.91 -6.65
N CYS A 268 5.64 5.02 -5.38
CA CYS A 268 6.18 6.07 -4.51
C CYS A 268 7.12 5.47 -3.48
N ASP A 269 8.20 6.17 -3.17
CA ASP A 269 9.11 5.81 -2.09
C ASP A 269 8.79 6.58 -0.80
N ASP A 270 9.33 6.07 0.31
CA ASP A 270 9.18 6.64 1.64
C ASP A 270 10.07 7.87 1.89
N ASN A 271 11.13 8.03 1.19
CA ASN A 271 12.23 9.03 1.31
C ASN A 271 12.10 10.12 2.41
N ASP A 272 11.98 9.67 3.64
CA ASP A 272 11.73 10.52 4.82
C ASP A 272 12.83 11.55 5.11
N PHE A 273 14.06 11.26 4.68
CA PHE A 273 15.24 12.05 5.03
C PHE A 273 15.39 13.31 4.16
N GLU A 274 14.91 13.28 2.93
CA GLU A 274 15.10 14.38 1.97
C GLU A 274 13.88 15.31 1.86
N HIS A 275 12.81 15.04 2.62
CA HIS A 275 11.54 15.78 2.54
C HIS A 275 10.97 15.86 1.13
N GLU A 276 11.17 14.83 0.36
CA GLU A 276 10.59 14.63 -0.96
C GLU A 276 10.27 13.16 -1.19
N THR A 277 9.19 12.87 -1.89
CA THR A 277 8.85 11.51 -2.32
C THR A 277 9.17 11.37 -3.79
N LEU A 278 9.95 10.35 -4.14
CA LEU A 278 10.25 10.03 -5.53
C LEU A 278 9.12 9.18 -6.14
N ILE A 279 8.72 9.56 -7.33
CA ILE A 279 7.80 8.77 -8.15
C ILE A 279 8.61 8.07 -9.24
N SER A 280 8.54 6.76 -9.23
CA SER A 280 9.22 5.90 -10.21
C SER A 280 8.21 5.18 -11.09
N GLN A 281 8.51 5.06 -12.38
CA GLN A 281 7.75 4.25 -13.32
C GLN A 281 8.37 2.85 -13.39
N LEU A 282 7.57 1.83 -13.08
CA LEU A 282 7.94 0.43 -13.22
C LEU A 282 7.21 -0.18 -14.42
N THR A 283 7.94 -0.60 -15.44
CA THR A 283 7.40 -1.39 -16.54
C THR A 283 7.63 -2.87 -16.25
N VAL A 284 6.55 -3.64 -16.21
CA VAL A 284 6.58 -5.10 -16.02
C VAL A 284 6.23 -5.77 -17.34
N PHE A 285 7.08 -6.68 -17.78
CA PHE A 285 6.88 -7.52 -18.95
C PHE A 285 6.41 -8.90 -18.48
N TRP A 286 5.25 -9.32 -18.98
CA TRP A 286 4.63 -10.57 -18.58
C TRP A 286 5.00 -11.71 -19.53
N GLY A 287 5.34 -12.86 -18.98
CA GLY A 287 5.59 -14.09 -19.73
C GLY A 287 4.35 -14.60 -20.48
N LYS A 288 4.60 -15.27 -21.60
CA LYS A 288 3.55 -15.83 -22.49
C LYS A 288 3.05 -17.19 -22.03
#